data_9d905d01d4ea0644090fe61cdadaf7ab
#
_entry.id   9d905d01d4ea0644090fe61cdadaf7ab
#
_cell.length_a   1.000
_cell.length_b   1.000
_cell.length_c   1.000
_cell.angle_alpha   90.00
_cell.angle_beta   90.00
_cell.angle_gamma   90.00
#
_symmetry.space_group_name_H-M   'P 1'
#
loop_
_entity.id
_entity.type
_entity.pdbx_description
1 polymer ?
#
loop_
_entity_poly.entity_id
_entity_poly.type
_entity_poly.pdbx_seq_one_letter_code
_entity_poly.pdbx_strand_id
1 'polypeptide(L)'
;LDFYMFEETVKLLANWKEQGIPQRLISINASALHAQNSDTVHRYTTILEKYGVDPALIELELTETATVSDYDHVKQLFAKLQTVGFRTALDDFGAGYSILNTVIDIPVNTVKVDRAFISNCETTHKGIYFLREIINLLKGLGYHIVCEGVETPEQASILRNTMCDEVQGYWFSPPVPVDEFEKMLQEGR
;
A
#
# COMPACT_ATOMS: atom_id res chain seq x y z
N LEU A 1 -8.37 -10.76 13.51
CA LEU A 1 -7.56 -9.56 13.71
C LEU A 1 -7.82 -8.53 12.61
N ASP A 2 -7.78 -8.89 11.33
CA ASP A 2 -7.86 -7.96 10.19
C ASP A 2 -9.14 -7.12 10.18
N PHE A 3 -10.32 -7.73 10.32
CA PHE A 3 -11.58 -6.97 10.40
C PHE A 3 -11.69 -6.05 11.62
N TYR A 4 -11.03 -6.41 12.72
CA TYR A 4 -10.95 -5.54 13.89
C TYR A 4 -10.11 -4.30 13.58
N MET A 5 -8.91 -4.49 13.01
CA MET A 5 -8.05 -3.36 12.61
C MET A 5 -8.72 -2.49 11.55
N PHE A 6 -9.41 -3.12 10.60
CA PHE A 6 -10.19 -2.41 9.60
C PHE A 6 -11.27 -1.52 10.25
N GLU A 7 -12.07 -2.08 11.18
CA GLU A 7 -13.12 -1.30 11.87
C GLU A 7 -12.54 -0.16 12.71
N GLU A 8 -11.41 -0.37 13.39
CA GLU A 8 -10.74 0.70 14.16
C GLU A 8 -10.22 1.82 13.23
N THR A 9 -9.67 1.47 12.08
CA THR A 9 -9.25 2.47 11.07
C THR A 9 -10.45 3.25 10.51
N VAL A 10 -11.56 2.58 10.23
CA VAL A 10 -12.79 3.23 9.76
C VAL A 10 -13.35 4.18 10.82
N LYS A 11 -13.34 3.79 12.11
CA LYS A 11 -13.72 4.68 13.21
C LYS A 11 -12.83 5.92 13.29
N LEU A 12 -11.51 5.73 13.11
CA LEU A 12 -10.56 6.82 13.13
C LEU A 12 -10.85 7.83 12.01
N LEU A 13 -11.08 7.35 10.77
CA LEU A 13 -11.43 8.20 9.63
C LEU A 13 -12.76 8.94 9.85
N ALA A 14 -13.77 8.27 10.43
CA ALA A 14 -15.03 8.91 10.77
C ALA A 14 -14.83 10.03 11.81
N ASN A 15 -14.04 9.76 12.85
CA ASN A 15 -13.70 10.76 13.88
C ASN A 15 -12.94 11.95 13.29
N TRP A 16 -11.99 11.74 12.37
CA TRP A 16 -11.29 12.82 11.68
C TRP A 16 -12.25 13.72 10.90
N LYS A 17 -13.22 13.11 10.21
CA LYS A 17 -14.26 13.85 9.49
C LYS A 17 -15.09 14.74 10.42
N GLU A 18 -15.52 14.20 11.59
CA GLU A 18 -16.29 14.94 12.58
C GLU A 18 -15.51 16.08 13.22
N GLN A 19 -14.22 15.89 13.44
CA GLN A 19 -13.34 16.90 14.03
C GLN A 19 -12.76 17.90 13.02
N GLY A 20 -13.02 17.72 11.72
CA GLY A 20 -12.45 18.56 10.67
C GLY A 20 -10.95 18.34 10.45
N ILE A 21 -10.41 17.20 10.89
CA ILE A 21 -9.04 16.78 10.60
C ILE A 21 -8.97 16.30 9.15
N PRO A 22 -7.95 16.69 8.38
CA PRO A 22 -7.82 16.25 7.00
C PRO A 22 -7.74 14.70 6.89
N GLN A 23 -8.73 14.10 6.23
CA GLN A 23 -8.70 12.67 5.97
C GLN A 23 -7.59 12.35 4.97
N ARG A 24 -6.92 11.23 5.17
CA ARG A 24 -5.87 10.68 4.30
C ARG A 24 -6.21 9.24 3.92
N LEU A 25 -5.68 8.79 2.81
CA LEU A 25 -5.66 7.38 2.46
C LEU A 25 -4.89 6.61 3.54
N ILE A 26 -5.49 5.55 4.06
CA ILE A 26 -4.85 4.66 5.03
C ILE A 26 -4.75 3.27 4.44
N SER A 27 -3.54 2.75 4.42
CA SER A 27 -3.24 1.39 4.00
C SER A 27 -3.43 0.41 5.17
N ILE A 28 -4.03 -0.73 4.89
CA ILE A 28 -4.33 -1.78 5.87
C ILE A 28 -3.93 -3.13 5.29
N ASN A 29 -3.08 -3.85 6.03
CA ASN A 29 -2.75 -5.22 5.69
C ASN A 29 -3.99 -6.12 5.75
N ALA A 30 -4.22 -6.89 4.68
CA ALA A 30 -5.25 -7.89 4.59
C ALA A 30 -4.64 -9.29 4.46
N SER A 31 -5.34 -10.31 4.96
CA SER A 31 -4.91 -11.70 4.77
C SER A 31 -5.45 -12.27 3.47
N ALA A 32 -4.63 -13.00 2.72
CA ALA A 32 -5.06 -13.76 1.55
C ALA A 32 -6.16 -14.79 1.87
N LEU A 33 -6.26 -15.24 3.13
CA LEU A 33 -7.35 -16.12 3.57
C LEU A 33 -8.75 -15.52 3.33
N HIS A 34 -8.83 -14.20 3.27
CA HIS A 34 -10.08 -13.51 2.96
C HIS A 34 -10.47 -13.62 1.48
N ALA A 35 -9.52 -13.92 0.59
CA ALA A 35 -9.80 -14.06 -0.85
C ALA A 35 -10.72 -15.25 -1.16
N GLN A 36 -10.67 -16.30 -0.34
CA GLN A 36 -11.50 -17.49 -0.50
C GLN A 36 -12.93 -17.33 0.07
N ASN A 37 -13.18 -16.27 0.84
CA ASN A 37 -14.49 -16.05 1.47
C ASN A 37 -15.32 -15.05 0.66
N SER A 38 -16.43 -15.50 0.10
CA SER A 38 -17.34 -14.66 -0.70
C SER A 38 -17.93 -13.46 0.05
N ASP A 39 -18.01 -13.53 1.38
CA ASP A 39 -18.61 -12.49 2.22
C ASP A 39 -17.62 -11.38 2.60
N THR A 40 -16.35 -11.51 2.25
CA THR A 40 -15.31 -10.56 2.65
C THR A 40 -15.63 -9.13 2.22
N VAL A 41 -15.97 -8.92 0.95
CA VAL A 41 -16.29 -7.58 0.43
C VAL A 41 -17.51 -7.01 1.13
N HIS A 42 -18.56 -7.83 1.32
CA HIS A 42 -19.78 -7.41 2.02
C HIS A 42 -19.50 -7.00 3.48
N ARG A 43 -18.63 -7.71 4.19
CA ARG A 43 -18.23 -7.34 5.56
C ARG A 43 -17.51 -5.99 5.59
N TYR A 44 -16.57 -5.74 4.68
CA TYR A 44 -15.88 -4.47 4.59
C TYR A 44 -16.85 -3.32 4.28
N THR A 45 -17.77 -3.51 3.31
CA THR A 45 -18.73 -2.47 2.96
C THR A 45 -19.72 -2.18 4.08
N THR A 46 -20.20 -3.21 4.81
CA THR A 46 -21.08 -3.02 5.97
C THR A 46 -20.42 -2.16 7.05
N ILE A 47 -19.12 -2.35 7.32
CA ILE A 47 -18.39 -1.52 8.27
C ILE A 47 -18.30 -0.08 7.77
N LEU A 48 -17.96 0.15 6.50
CA LEU A 48 -17.88 1.50 5.93
C LEU A 48 -19.23 2.23 5.99
N GLU A 49 -20.31 1.55 5.62
CA GLU A 49 -21.68 2.09 5.67
C GLU A 49 -22.09 2.50 7.09
N LYS A 50 -21.76 1.65 8.08
CA LYS A 50 -22.05 1.91 9.50
C LYS A 50 -21.47 3.23 9.99
N TYR A 51 -20.29 3.62 9.51
CA TYR A 51 -19.56 4.82 9.96
C TYR A 51 -19.55 5.96 8.92
N GLY A 52 -20.14 5.76 7.75
CA GLY A 52 -20.23 6.79 6.70
C GLY A 52 -18.87 7.21 6.12
N VAL A 53 -17.95 6.25 5.97
CA VAL A 53 -16.60 6.47 5.44
C VAL A 53 -16.54 6.07 3.96
N ASP A 54 -15.87 6.91 3.15
CA ASP A 54 -15.65 6.65 1.75
C ASP A 54 -14.62 5.51 1.56
N PRO A 55 -14.94 4.43 0.82
CA PRO A 55 -13.99 3.35 0.55
C PRO A 55 -12.70 3.82 -0.13
N ALA A 56 -12.72 4.92 -0.87
CA ALA A 56 -11.54 5.50 -1.52
C ALA A 56 -10.47 6.00 -0.53
N LEU A 57 -10.80 6.12 0.76
CA LEU A 57 -9.87 6.46 1.84
C LEU A 57 -9.14 5.25 2.42
N ILE A 58 -9.43 4.04 1.93
CA ILE A 58 -8.79 2.81 2.40
C ILE A 58 -8.14 2.08 1.24
N GLU A 59 -6.89 1.73 1.45
CA GLU A 59 -6.12 0.85 0.58
C GLU A 59 -5.87 -0.49 1.29
N LEU A 60 -6.30 -1.59 0.67
CA LEU A 60 -6.09 -2.93 1.20
C LEU A 60 -4.84 -3.54 0.56
N GLU A 61 -3.89 -3.96 1.41
CA GLU A 61 -2.59 -4.46 1.02
C GLU A 61 -2.50 -5.97 1.16
N LEU A 62 -1.98 -6.66 0.16
CA LEU A 62 -1.59 -8.06 0.21
C LEU A 62 -0.14 -8.19 -0.23
N THR A 63 0.62 -9.01 0.49
CA THR A 63 2.02 -9.26 0.15
C THR A 63 2.13 -10.03 -1.18
N GLU A 64 3.26 -9.86 -1.88
CA GLU A 64 3.58 -10.60 -3.10
C GLU A 64 3.44 -12.12 -2.89
N THR A 65 4.01 -12.65 -1.81
CA THR A 65 3.98 -14.09 -1.51
C THR A 65 2.55 -14.60 -1.31
N ALA A 66 1.72 -13.86 -0.60
CA ALA A 66 0.32 -14.21 -0.37
C ALA A 66 -0.48 -14.18 -1.69
N THR A 67 -0.19 -13.21 -2.54
CA THR A 67 -0.81 -13.05 -3.85
C THR A 67 -0.46 -14.19 -4.80
N VAL A 68 0.80 -14.60 -4.87
CA VAL A 68 1.25 -15.71 -5.74
C VAL A 68 0.67 -17.05 -5.28
N SER A 69 0.56 -17.27 -3.97
CA SER A 69 0.05 -18.54 -3.42
C SER A 69 -1.40 -18.83 -3.75
N ASP A 70 -2.23 -17.79 -3.99
CA ASP A 70 -3.67 -17.92 -4.28
C ASP A 70 -4.12 -16.89 -5.33
N TYR A 71 -3.37 -16.81 -6.43
CA TYR A 71 -3.45 -15.74 -7.43
C TYR A 71 -4.86 -15.48 -7.96
N ASP A 72 -5.59 -16.53 -8.36
CA ASP A 72 -6.90 -16.36 -8.98
C ASP A 72 -7.94 -15.79 -8.00
N HIS A 73 -7.95 -16.26 -6.73
CA HIS A 73 -8.85 -15.74 -5.72
C HIS A 73 -8.49 -14.30 -5.31
N VAL A 74 -7.19 -14.00 -5.17
CA VAL A 74 -6.73 -12.65 -4.87
C VAL A 74 -7.07 -11.68 -6.00
N LYS A 75 -6.86 -12.07 -7.26
CA LYS A 75 -7.24 -11.27 -8.43
C LYS A 75 -8.73 -10.95 -8.45
N GLN A 76 -9.58 -11.95 -8.17
CA GLN A 76 -11.03 -11.75 -8.09
C GLN A 76 -11.43 -10.86 -6.89
N LEU A 77 -10.80 -11.03 -5.73
CA LEU A 77 -11.05 -10.20 -4.56
C LEU A 77 -10.71 -8.74 -4.86
N PHE A 78 -9.52 -8.48 -5.40
CA PHE A 78 -9.10 -7.11 -5.73
C PHE A 78 -10.01 -6.45 -6.77
N ALA A 79 -10.40 -7.17 -7.81
CA ALA A 79 -11.35 -6.66 -8.78
C ALA A 79 -12.69 -6.27 -8.14
N LYS A 80 -13.23 -7.11 -7.22
CA LYS A 80 -14.46 -6.80 -6.48
C LYS A 80 -14.30 -5.60 -5.55
N LEU A 81 -13.18 -5.51 -4.83
CA LEU A 81 -12.90 -4.38 -3.94
C LEU A 81 -12.85 -3.06 -4.70
N GLN A 82 -12.19 -3.04 -5.87
CA GLN A 82 -12.15 -1.86 -6.72
C GLN A 82 -13.52 -1.46 -7.27
N THR A 83 -14.42 -2.41 -7.58
CA THR A 83 -15.80 -2.07 -8.03
C THR A 83 -16.60 -1.36 -6.92
N VAL A 84 -16.24 -1.56 -5.68
CA VAL A 84 -16.87 -0.89 -4.51
C VAL A 84 -16.20 0.44 -4.19
N GLY A 85 -15.03 0.71 -4.76
CA GLY A 85 -14.30 1.97 -4.58
C GLY A 85 -13.08 1.90 -3.66
N PHE A 86 -12.72 0.73 -3.13
CA PHE A 86 -11.46 0.56 -2.39
C PHE A 86 -10.25 0.73 -3.31
N ARG A 87 -9.16 1.21 -2.73
CA ARG A 87 -7.84 1.04 -3.33
C ARG A 87 -7.24 -0.29 -2.91
N THR A 88 -6.36 -0.82 -3.75
CA THR A 88 -5.67 -2.09 -3.52
C THR A 88 -4.20 -1.94 -3.79
N ALA A 89 -3.35 -2.58 -2.98
CA ALA A 89 -1.91 -2.54 -3.13
C ALA A 89 -1.28 -3.94 -3.10
N LEU A 90 -0.25 -4.10 -3.90
CA LEU A 90 0.67 -5.22 -3.82
C LEU A 90 1.85 -4.80 -2.95
N ASP A 91 2.02 -5.48 -1.82
CA ASP A 91 3.04 -5.20 -0.84
C ASP A 91 4.26 -6.14 -0.95
N ASP A 92 5.38 -5.74 -0.35
CA ASP A 92 6.65 -6.48 -0.34
C ASP A 92 7.19 -6.80 -1.75
N PHE A 93 6.91 -5.96 -2.76
CA PHE A 93 7.37 -6.20 -4.12
C PHE A 93 8.90 -6.22 -4.19
N GLY A 94 9.45 -7.35 -4.64
CA GLY A 94 10.88 -7.54 -4.77
C GLY A 94 11.54 -8.30 -3.62
N ALA A 95 10.81 -8.66 -2.58
CA ALA A 95 11.28 -9.54 -1.52
C ALA A 95 11.35 -11.02 -1.95
N GLY A 96 10.60 -11.41 -3.00
CA GLY A 96 10.49 -12.79 -3.52
C GLY A 96 11.10 -12.99 -4.90
N TYR A 97 10.95 -14.23 -5.43
CA TYR A 97 11.55 -14.66 -6.71
C TYR A 97 10.59 -14.65 -7.92
N SER A 98 9.31 -14.29 -7.77
CA SER A 98 8.27 -14.59 -8.79
C SER A 98 7.62 -13.40 -9.49
N ILE A 99 8.22 -12.29 -9.51
CA ILE A 99 7.70 -10.94 -9.51
C ILE A 99 7.00 -10.46 -10.79
N LEU A 100 7.60 -10.62 -11.97
CA LEU A 100 7.18 -9.84 -13.14
C LEU A 100 5.87 -10.33 -13.77
N ASN A 101 5.59 -11.63 -13.75
CA ASN A 101 4.36 -12.16 -14.34
C ASN A 101 3.11 -11.79 -13.52
N THR A 102 3.24 -11.74 -12.19
CA THR A 102 2.13 -11.41 -11.29
C THR A 102 1.69 -9.97 -11.49
N VAL A 103 2.65 -9.06 -11.65
CA VAL A 103 2.37 -7.62 -11.76
C VAL A 103 1.65 -7.25 -13.05
N ILE A 104 1.83 -8.00 -14.15
CA ILE A 104 1.24 -7.64 -15.45
C ILE A 104 -0.30 -7.68 -15.41
N ASP A 105 -0.88 -8.62 -14.67
CA ASP A 105 -2.31 -8.93 -14.74
C ASP A 105 -3.08 -8.65 -13.43
N ILE A 106 -2.39 -8.30 -12.33
CA ILE A 106 -3.06 -8.07 -11.06
C ILE A 106 -3.76 -6.71 -11.05
N PRO A 107 -5.04 -6.64 -10.70
CA PRO A 107 -5.75 -5.38 -10.62
C PRO A 107 -5.44 -4.65 -9.30
N VAL A 108 -4.27 -4.02 -9.20
CA VAL A 108 -3.91 -3.17 -8.07
C VAL A 108 -3.73 -1.72 -8.50
N ASN A 109 -3.92 -0.79 -7.58
CA ASN A 109 -3.67 0.63 -7.77
C ASN A 109 -2.21 0.96 -7.48
N THR A 110 -1.67 0.35 -6.43
CA THR A 110 -0.36 0.67 -5.87
C THR A 110 0.55 -0.56 -5.86
N VAL A 111 1.83 -0.36 -6.12
CA VAL A 111 2.89 -1.35 -5.88
C VAL A 111 3.88 -0.74 -4.90
N LYS A 112 4.09 -1.44 -3.77
CA LYS A 112 4.99 -1.03 -2.69
C LYS A 112 6.29 -1.81 -2.83
N VAL A 113 7.36 -1.10 -3.19
CA VAL A 113 8.69 -1.68 -3.41
C VAL A 113 9.37 -1.87 -2.07
N ASP A 114 9.66 -3.13 -1.74
CA ASP A 114 10.22 -3.52 -0.45
C ASP A 114 11.62 -2.96 -0.20
N ARG A 115 11.90 -2.68 1.06
CA ARG A 115 13.20 -2.21 1.56
C ARG A 115 14.37 -3.10 1.12
N ALA A 116 14.23 -4.43 1.18
CA ALA A 116 15.31 -5.35 0.83
C ALA A 116 15.70 -5.20 -0.64
N PHE A 117 14.70 -4.95 -1.53
CA PHE A 117 14.96 -4.68 -2.93
C PHE A 117 15.78 -3.40 -3.12
N ILE A 118 15.42 -2.33 -2.43
CA ILE A 118 16.15 -1.05 -2.48
C ILE A 118 17.58 -1.22 -1.96
N SER A 119 17.75 -1.85 -0.78
CA SER A 119 19.05 -2.05 -0.16
C SER A 119 19.98 -2.95 -0.98
N ASN A 120 19.45 -3.95 -1.67
CA ASN A 120 20.22 -4.81 -2.57
C ASN A 120 20.70 -4.07 -3.83
N CYS A 121 19.97 -3.06 -4.28
CA CYS A 121 20.25 -2.33 -5.49
C CYS A 121 21.14 -1.08 -5.28
N GLU A 122 21.09 -0.43 -4.13
CA GLU A 122 21.74 0.86 -3.87
C GLU A 122 23.27 0.83 -3.86
N THR A 123 23.88 -0.36 -3.66
CA THR A 123 25.32 -0.52 -3.45
C THR A 123 26.16 -0.45 -4.72
N THR A 124 25.58 -0.55 -5.89
CA THR A 124 26.31 -0.57 -7.18
C THR A 124 25.59 0.25 -8.25
N HIS A 125 26.36 0.77 -9.22
CA HIS A 125 25.77 1.46 -10.38
C HIS A 125 24.80 0.57 -11.17
N LYS A 126 25.08 -0.73 -11.27
CA LYS A 126 24.18 -1.69 -11.96
C LYS A 126 22.89 -1.87 -11.17
N GLY A 127 22.98 -1.94 -9.85
CA GLY A 127 21.82 -2.07 -8.98
C GLY A 127 20.93 -0.83 -9.04
N ILE A 128 21.52 0.37 -8.94
CA ILE A 128 20.78 1.64 -9.06
C ILE A 128 20.09 1.75 -10.44
N TYR A 129 20.80 1.38 -11.50
CA TYR A 129 20.20 1.33 -12.85
C TYR A 129 19.01 0.36 -12.88
N PHE A 130 19.19 -0.86 -12.35
CA PHE A 130 18.15 -1.89 -12.32
C PHE A 130 16.93 -1.41 -11.53
N LEU A 131 17.11 -0.86 -10.32
CA LEU A 131 16.04 -0.28 -9.52
C LEU A 131 15.23 0.76 -10.29
N ARG A 132 15.92 1.69 -10.95
CA ARG A 132 15.28 2.72 -11.76
C ARG A 132 14.47 2.14 -12.91
N GLU A 133 15.00 1.17 -13.65
CA GLU A 133 14.28 0.57 -14.78
C GLU A 133 13.06 -0.26 -14.33
N ILE A 134 13.14 -0.91 -13.18
CA ILE A 134 11.97 -1.60 -12.59
C ILE A 134 10.89 -0.59 -12.19
N ILE A 135 11.25 0.50 -11.52
CA ILE A 135 10.29 1.56 -11.17
C ILE A 135 9.65 2.15 -12.44
N ASN A 136 10.45 2.43 -13.48
CA ASN A 136 9.96 2.95 -14.75
C ASN A 136 9.00 1.95 -15.44
N LEU A 137 9.31 0.66 -15.39
CA LEU A 137 8.45 -0.38 -15.94
C LEU A 137 7.09 -0.42 -15.22
N LEU A 138 7.10 -0.45 -13.90
CA LEU A 138 5.88 -0.46 -13.08
C LEU A 138 5.04 0.82 -13.33
N LYS A 139 5.71 1.95 -13.45
CA LYS A 139 5.06 3.22 -13.80
C LYS A 139 4.45 3.20 -15.19
N GLY A 140 5.15 2.61 -16.17
CA GLY A 140 4.65 2.41 -17.54
C GLY A 140 3.44 1.48 -17.63
N LEU A 141 3.27 0.58 -16.67
CA LEU A 141 2.08 -0.26 -16.51
C LEU A 141 0.92 0.48 -15.83
N GLY A 142 1.11 1.71 -15.36
CA GLY A 142 0.07 2.57 -14.81
C GLY A 142 -0.07 2.50 -13.28
N TYR A 143 0.84 1.84 -12.57
CA TYR A 143 0.79 1.73 -11.11
C TYR A 143 1.24 3.02 -10.41
N HIS A 144 0.68 3.26 -9.23
CA HIS A 144 1.23 4.18 -8.24
C HIS A 144 2.35 3.46 -7.48
N ILE A 145 3.53 4.08 -7.35
CA ILE A 145 4.72 3.43 -6.81
C ILE A 145 5.09 4.05 -5.48
N VAL A 146 5.12 3.23 -4.43
CA VAL A 146 5.62 3.59 -3.11
C VAL A 146 6.91 2.81 -2.85
N CYS A 147 8.00 3.50 -2.52
CA CYS A 147 9.25 2.86 -2.11
C CYS A 147 9.35 2.89 -0.58
N GLU A 148 9.48 1.71 0.03
CA GLU A 148 9.43 1.54 1.47
C GLU A 148 10.80 1.39 2.13
N GLY A 149 10.83 1.62 3.46
CA GLY A 149 12.01 1.40 4.27
C GLY A 149 13.19 2.30 3.94
N VAL A 150 12.92 3.54 3.50
CA VAL A 150 13.98 4.54 3.26
C VAL A 150 14.50 5.03 4.62
N GLU A 151 15.78 4.76 4.90
CA GLU A 151 16.43 5.06 6.17
C GLU A 151 17.56 6.08 6.06
N THR A 152 18.08 6.32 4.84
CA THR A 152 19.22 7.20 4.64
C THR A 152 18.95 8.29 3.61
N PRO A 153 19.66 9.45 3.70
CA PRO A 153 19.55 10.51 2.70
C PRO A 153 20.05 10.06 1.32
N GLU A 154 20.97 9.10 1.26
CA GLU A 154 21.49 8.53 0.01
C GLU A 154 20.39 7.76 -0.71
N GLN A 155 19.64 6.90 0.00
CA GLN A 155 18.48 6.18 -0.55
C GLN A 155 17.43 7.17 -1.07
N ALA A 156 17.08 8.17 -0.26
CA ALA A 156 16.13 9.21 -0.67
C ALA A 156 16.61 9.96 -1.93
N SER A 157 17.92 10.22 -2.04
CA SER A 157 18.51 10.88 -3.20
C SER A 157 18.47 10.02 -4.46
N ILE A 158 18.70 8.69 -4.33
CA ILE A 158 18.58 7.74 -5.45
C ILE A 158 17.15 7.73 -5.96
N LEU A 159 16.16 7.55 -5.05
CA LEU A 159 14.75 7.44 -5.41
C LEU A 159 14.18 8.74 -5.99
N ARG A 160 14.65 9.91 -5.57
CA ARG A 160 14.27 11.21 -6.17
C ARG A 160 14.57 11.31 -7.67
N ASN A 161 15.52 10.53 -8.16
CA ASN A 161 15.89 10.47 -9.58
C ASN A 161 15.19 9.31 -10.32
N THR A 162 14.16 8.74 -9.76
CA THR A 162 13.29 7.72 -10.37
C THR A 162 11.88 8.28 -10.60
N MET A 163 10.99 7.48 -11.20
CA MET A 163 9.57 7.81 -11.35
C MET A 163 8.73 7.31 -10.16
N CYS A 164 9.33 7.09 -8.99
CA CYS A 164 8.63 6.76 -7.76
C CYS A 164 7.69 7.91 -7.37
N ASP A 165 6.46 7.60 -6.99
CA ASP A 165 5.47 8.62 -6.62
C ASP A 165 5.63 9.03 -5.16
N GLU A 166 5.84 8.06 -4.27
CA GLU A 166 5.95 8.26 -2.83
C GLU A 166 7.09 7.44 -2.25
N VAL A 167 7.65 7.92 -1.15
CA VAL A 167 8.67 7.23 -0.36
C VAL A 167 8.27 7.24 1.10
N GLN A 168 8.44 6.12 1.79
CA GLN A 168 8.22 6.03 3.22
C GLN A 168 9.36 5.33 3.93
N GLY A 169 9.60 5.69 5.20
CA GLY A 169 10.63 5.06 6.01
C GLY A 169 11.12 5.94 7.14
N TYR A 170 11.98 5.41 7.96
CA TYR A 170 12.49 6.04 9.17
C TYR A 170 13.30 7.33 8.92
N TRP A 171 13.75 7.54 7.69
CA TRP A 171 14.34 8.81 7.29
C TRP A 171 13.37 9.98 7.41
N PHE A 172 12.09 9.75 7.19
CA PHE A 172 11.05 10.78 7.29
C PHE A 172 10.42 10.80 8.67
N SER A 173 9.92 9.65 9.14
CA SER A 173 9.37 9.47 10.48
C SER A 173 9.30 7.98 10.82
N PRO A 174 9.64 7.58 12.06
CA PRO A 174 9.23 6.28 12.56
C PRO A 174 7.71 6.26 12.76
N PRO A 175 7.09 5.06 12.94
CA PRO A 175 5.69 4.96 13.35
C PRO A 175 5.43 5.74 14.63
N VAL A 176 4.37 6.54 14.64
CA VAL A 176 3.97 7.35 15.79
C VAL A 176 2.57 6.98 16.25
N PRO A 177 2.19 7.23 17.52
CA PRO A 177 0.82 7.10 18.00
C PRO A 177 -0.15 8.00 17.24
N VAL A 178 -1.44 7.63 17.22
CA VAL A 178 -2.48 8.34 16.48
C VAL A 178 -2.57 9.82 16.85
N ASP A 179 -2.49 10.15 18.13
CA ASP A 179 -2.56 11.52 18.63
C ASP A 179 -1.39 12.40 18.19
N GLU A 180 -0.22 11.81 17.99
CA GLU A 180 0.94 12.50 17.43
C GLU A 180 0.79 12.68 15.91
N PHE A 181 0.30 11.65 15.22
CA PHE A 181 0.02 11.72 13.78
C PHE A 181 -1.06 12.77 13.45
N GLU A 182 -2.12 12.87 14.25
CA GLU A 182 -3.16 13.91 14.11
C GLU A 182 -2.57 15.31 14.21
N LYS A 183 -1.64 15.56 15.12
CA LYS A 183 -0.93 16.85 15.21
C LYS A 183 -0.12 17.14 13.95
N MET A 184 0.59 16.13 13.42
CA MET A 184 1.33 16.27 12.16
C MET A 184 0.40 16.64 10.99
N LEU A 185 -0.77 16.00 10.89
CA LEU A 185 -1.77 16.32 9.87
C LEU A 185 -2.29 17.74 9.96
N GLN A 186 -2.55 18.24 11.18
CA GLN A 186 -3.03 19.60 11.43
C GLN A 186 -1.95 20.66 11.14
N GLU A 187 -0.68 20.33 11.37
CA GLU A 187 0.46 21.20 11.08
C GLU A 187 0.86 21.21 9.60
N GLY A 188 0.27 20.32 8.79
CA GLY A 188 0.59 20.20 7.35
C GLY A 188 1.93 19.54 7.06
N ARG A 189 2.37 18.67 7.96
CA ARG A 189 3.59 17.87 7.82
C ARG A 189 3.33 16.56 7.10
#